data_0ae5e3ddcec4f436bd488a5ce6540936
#
_entry.id   0ae5e3ddcec4f436bd488a5ce6540936
#
_cell.length_a   1.000
_cell.length_b   1.000
_cell.length_c   1.000
_cell.angle_alpha   90.00
_cell.angle_beta   90.00
_cell.angle_gamma   90.00
#
_symmetry.space_group_name_H-M   'P 1'
#
loop_
_entity.id
_entity.type
_entity.pdbx_description
1 polymer ?
#
loop_
_entity_poly.entity_id
_entity_poly.type
_entity_poly.pdbx_seq_one_letter_code
_entity_poly.pdbx_strand_id
1 'polypeptide(L)'
;MASAHHSFAAFDATQVITLKGTVKEFQWTNPHCWLQLVVMNPDGTTQEWSLEGLSPNVLGRMGWKRNSVVPGDVVTVYSNPLRTGAHGGNMIKVVRADGTEIGAVPK
;
A
#
# COMPACT_ATOMS: atom_id res chain seq x y z
N MET A 1 16.77 -12.99 -11.51
CA MET A 1 16.79 -11.61 -11.08
C MET A 1 15.92 -11.40 -9.87
N ALA A 2 16.46 -10.83 -8.86
CA ALA A 2 15.70 -10.60 -7.64
C ALA A 2 14.85 -9.35 -7.80
N SER A 3 13.55 -9.53 -7.95
CA SER A 3 12.62 -8.40 -8.07
C SER A 3 12.70 -7.48 -6.85
N ALA A 4 13.05 -8.01 -5.68
CA ALA A 4 13.18 -7.21 -4.46
C ALA A 4 14.23 -6.11 -4.59
N HIS A 5 15.33 -6.37 -5.27
CA HIS A 5 16.35 -5.35 -5.51
C HIS A 5 15.82 -4.23 -6.40
N HIS A 6 15.01 -4.59 -7.37
CA HIS A 6 14.42 -3.62 -8.26
C HIS A 6 13.32 -2.81 -7.60
N SER A 7 12.58 -3.43 -6.66
CA SER A 7 11.51 -2.74 -5.94
C SER A 7 12.04 -1.51 -5.20
N PHE A 8 13.11 -1.66 -4.44
CA PHE A 8 13.67 -0.53 -3.68
C PHE A 8 14.19 0.58 -4.60
N ALA A 9 14.82 0.21 -5.72
CA ALA A 9 15.30 1.19 -6.68
C ALA A 9 14.15 1.85 -7.44
N ALA A 10 13.01 1.19 -7.54
CA ALA A 10 11.86 1.68 -8.28
C ALA A 10 11.10 2.78 -7.54
N PHE A 11 11.24 2.87 -6.21
CA PHE A 11 10.48 3.83 -5.41
C PHE A 11 11.33 5.06 -5.11
N ASP A 12 10.66 6.22 -5.08
CA ASP A 12 11.29 7.46 -4.64
C ASP A 12 11.08 7.63 -3.13
N ALA A 13 12.08 7.23 -2.35
CA ALA A 13 12.02 7.27 -0.89
C ALA A 13 12.06 8.70 -0.32
N THR A 14 12.35 9.71 -1.17
CA THR A 14 12.34 11.11 -0.73
C THR A 14 10.95 11.72 -0.74
N GLN A 15 9.97 11.02 -1.30
CA GLN A 15 8.59 11.50 -1.41
C GLN A 15 7.63 10.59 -0.66
N VAL A 16 6.62 11.20 -0.07
CA VAL A 16 5.49 10.48 0.51
C VAL A 16 4.23 11.07 -0.09
N ILE A 17 3.45 10.23 -0.76
CA ILE A 17 2.15 10.62 -1.29
C ILE A 17 1.06 10.05 -0.39
N THR A 18 -0.09 10.72 -0.38
CA THR A 18 -1.26 10.33 0.39
C THR A 18 -2.37 9.95 -0.58
N LEU A 19 -2.89 8.74 -0.44
CA LEU A 19 -3.94 8.22 -1.29
C LEU A 19 -5.14 7.86 -0.42
N LYS A 20 -6.30 8.45 -0.73
CA LYS A 20 -7.55 8.04 -0.10
C LYS A 20 -8.36 7.25 -1.10
N GLY A 21 -8.75 6.05 -0.73
CA GLY A 21 -9.47 5.18 -1.65
C GLY A 21 -10.16 4.03 -0.98
N THR A 22 -10.72 3.18 -1.82
CA THR A 22 -11.45 1.99 -1.39
C THR A 22 -10.62 0.76 -1.70
N VAL A 23 -10.46 -0.12 -0.73
CA VAL A 23 -9.73 -1.37 -0.91
C VAL A 23 -10.47 -2.24 -1.91
N LYS A 24 -9.78 -2.62 -2.99
CA LYS A 24 -10.27 -3.59 -3.96
C LYS A 24 -9.89 -5.00 -3.53
N GLU A 25 -8.64 -5.16 -3.08
CA GLU A 25 -8.11 -6.44 -2.65
C GLU A 25 -6.89 -6.20 -1.76
N PHE A 26 -6.74 -6.99 -0.71
CA PHE A 26 -5.52 -7.04 0.07
C PHE A 26 -4.92 -8.44 -0.07
N GLN A 27 -3.81 -8.54 -0.77
CA GLN A 27 -3.16 -9.80 -1.09
C GLN A 27 -2.14 -10.12 -0.01
N TRP A 28 -2.43 -11.14 0.76
CA TRP A 28 -1.55 -11.62 1.85
C TRP A 28 -0.65 -12.72 1.29
N THR A 29 0.38 -12.30 0.56
CA THR A 29 1.19 -13.18 -0.29
C THR A 29 2.68 -12.99 -0.07
N ASN A 30 3.44 -14.05 -0.31
CA ASN A 30 4.90 -14.02 -0.35
C ASN A 30 5.35 -13.78 -1.81
N PRO A 31 6.48 -13.10 -1.99
CA PRO A 31 7.36 -12.51 -0.99
C PRO A 31 6.87 -11.19 -0.42
N HIS A 32 5.84 -10.59 -1.01
CA HIS A 32 5.31 -9.30 -0.59
C HIS A 32 3.79 -9.32 -0.54
N CYS A 33 3.23 -8.63 0.46
CA CYS A 33 1.81 -8.32 0.47
C CYS A 33 1.55 -7.16 -0.49
N TRP A 34 0.33 -7.10 -1.03
CA TRP A 34 -0.07 -6.05 -1.98
C TRP A 34 -1.44 -5.52 -1.60
N LEU A 35 -1.56 -4.20 -1.61
CA LEU A 35 -2.85 -3.53 -1.42
C LEU A 35 -3.27 -2.92 -2.75
N GLN A 36 -4.36 -3.43 -3.30
CA GLN A 36 -4.98 -2.88 -4.51
C GLN A 36 -6.04 -1.88 -4.08
N LEU A 37 -5.87 -0.62 -4.47
CA LEU A 37 -6.68 0.49 -4.01
C LEU A 37 -7.33 1.18 -5.20
N VAL A 38 -8.63 1.51 -5.09
CA VAL A 38 -9.34 2.31 -6.08
C VAL A 38 -9.43 3.73 -5.55
N VAL A 39 -8.80 4.67 -6.26
CA VAL A 39 -8.75 6.08 -5.88
C VAL A 39 -9.62 6.88 -6.82
N MET A 40 -10.49 7.73 -6.26
CA MET A 40 -11.34 8.59 -7.05
C MET A 40 -10.64 9.91 -7.35
N ASN A 41 -10.62 10.29 -8.62
CA ASN A 41 -10.12 11.59 -9.06
C ASN A 41 -11.17 12.68 -8.79
N PRO A 42 -10.76 13.97 -8.77
CA PRO A 42 -11.71 15.07 -8.56
C PRO A 42 -12.84 15.11 -9.58
N ASP A 43 -12.63 14.61 -10.80
CA ASP A 43 -13.64 14.61 -11.86
C ASP A 43 -14.60 13.40 -11.76
N GLY A 44 -14.46 12.55 -10.74
CA GLY A 44 -15.30 11.39 -10.54
C GLY A 44 -14.82 10.12 -11.23
N THR A 45 -13.78 10.20 -12.06
CA THR A 45 -13.15 8.99 -12.61
C THR A 45 -12.31 8.30 -11.55
N THR A 46 -12.00 7.02 -11.76
CA THR A 46 -11.22 6.25 -10.80
C THR A 46 -9.91 5.78 -11.40
N GLN A 47 -8.93 5.57 -10.52
CA GLN A 47 -7.65 4.99 -10.86
C GLN A 47 -7.37 3.85 -9.90
N GLU A 48 -6.76 2.78 -10.41
CA GLU A 48 -6.32 1.68 -9.55
C GLU A 48 -4.84 1.88 -9.22
N TRP A 49 -4.53 1.70 -7.94
CA TRP A 49 -3.18 1.79 -7.41
C TRP A 49 -2.78 0.46 -6.82
N SER A 50 -1.57 0.02 -7.11
CA SER A 50 -1.01 -1.22 -6.59
C SER A 50 0.13 -0.87 -5.63
N LEU A 51 -0.08 -1.12 -4.34
CA LEU A 51 0.84 -0.71 -3.29
C LEU A 51 1.51 -1.93 -2.70
N GLU A 52 2.83 -1.96 -2.77
CA GLU A 52 3.65 -3.06 -2.28
C GLU A 52 3.89 -2.90 -0.78
N GLY A 53 3.76 -4.01 -0.05
CA GLY A 53 4.11 -4.07 1.37
C GLY A 53 5.21 -5.07 1.62
N LEU A 54 5.47 -5.31 2.90
CA LEU A 54 6.44 -6.31 3.34
C LEU A 54 5.81 -7.71 3.27
N SER A 55 6.60 -8.73 3.58
CA SER A 55 6.10 -10.11 3.57
C SER A 55 5.05 -10.32 4.67
N PRO A 56 4.19 -11.36 4.54
CA PRO A 56 3.25 -11.69 5.62
C PRO A 56 3.91 -11.91 6.98
N ASN A 57 5.08 -12.53 7.00
CA ASN A 57 5.82 -12.76 8.25
C ASN A 57 6.17 -11.44 8.93
N VAL A 58 6.71 -10.49 8.16
CA VAL A 58 7.14 -9.20 8.73
C VAL A 58 5.93 -8.38 9.15
N LEU A 59 4.93 -8.27 8.29
CA LEU A 59 3.72 -7.53 8.62
C LEU A 59 3.00 -8.15 9.82
N GLY A 60 2.97 -9.48 9.90
CA GLY A 60 2.36 -10.17 11.03
C GLY A 60 3.01 -9.80 12.35
N ARG A 61 4.34 -9.67 12.37
CA ARG A 61 5.05 -9.22 13.57
C ARG A 61 4.80 -7.75 13.91
N MET A 62 4.36 -6.97 12.92
CA MET A 62 4.00 -5.56 13.11
C MET A 62 2.53 -5.38 13.49
N GLY A 63 1.79 -6.46 13.65
CA GLY A 63 0.38 -6.42 14.05
C GLY A 63 -0.62 -6.59 12.92
N TRP A 64 -0.15 -6.76 11.69
CA TRP A 64 -1.05 -6.98 10.55
C TRP A 64 -1.58 -8.41 10.55
N LYS A 65 -2.79 -8.55 10.02
CA LYS A 65 -3.42 -9.83 9.73
C LYS A 65 -3.97 -9.78 8.31
N ARG A 66 -4.26 -10.96 7.78
CA ARG A 66 -4.87 -11.09 6.45
C ARG A 66 -6.11 -10.21 6.27
N ASN A 67 -6.86 -10.02 7.34
CA ASN A 67 -8.10 -9.22 7.32
C ASN A 67 -7.95 -7.86 8.00
N SER A 68 -6.74 -7.35 8.15
CA SER A 68 -6.52 -6.00 8.69
C SER A 68 -7.21 -4.94 7.86
N VAL A 69 -7.25 -5.13 6.55
CA VAL A 69 -8.11 -4.39 5.63
C VAL A 69 -8.80 -5.40 4.73
N VAL A 70 -10.03 -5.11 4.32
CA VAL A 70 -10.82 -6.00 3.47
C VAL A 70 -11.44 -5.21 2.33
N PRO A 71 -11.83 -5.88 1.23
CA PRO A 71 -12.48 -5.20 0.11
C PRO A 71 -13.67 -4.38 0.58
N GLY A 72 -13.75 -3.15 0.09
CA GLY A 72 -14.80 -2.21 0.46
C GLY A 72 -14.42 -1.23 1.56
N ASP A 73 -13.33 -1.48 2.29
CA ASP A 73 -12.86 -0.54 3.31
C ASP A 73 -12.39 0.75 2.66
N VAL A 74 -12.77 1.89 3.24
CA VAL A 74 -12.23 3.19 2.85
C VAL A 74 -11.04 3.48 3.75
N VAL A 75 -9.89 3.72 3.13
CA VAL A 75 -8.64 3.91 3.86
C VAL A 75 -7.86 5.08 3.28
N THR A 76 -6.94 5.61 4.08
CA THR A 76 -5.93 6.57 3.63
C THR A 76 -4.58 5.86 3.73
N VAL A 77 -3.86 5.85 2.62
CA VAL A 77 -2.56 5.16 2.54
C VAL A 77 -1.47 6.18 2.28
N TYR A 78 -0.41 6.10 3.06
CA TYR A 78 0.81 6.87 2.84
C TYR A 78 1.82 5.95 2.16
N SER A 79 2.40 6.42 1.06
CA SER A 79 3.24 5.58 0.20
C SER A 79 4.38 6.38 -0.41
N ASN A 80 5.53 5.72 -0.58
CA ASN A 80 6.54 6.25 -1.49
C ASN A 80 6.07 5.96 -2.92
N PRO A 81 6.10 6.93 -3.84
CA PRO A 81 5.64 6.70 -5.20
C PRO A 81 6.66 5.95 -6.03
N LEU A 82 6.20 5.33 -7.12
CA LEU A 82 7.09 4.81 -8.14
C LEU A 82 7.77 5.98 -8.86
N ARG A 83 9.06 5.82 -9.17
CA ARG A 83 9.82 6.86 -9.90
C ARG A 83 9.28 7.10 -11.31
N THR A 84 8.66 6.09 -11.90
CA THR A 84 8.11 6.18 -13.25
C THR A 84 6.83 7.02 -13.33
N GLY A 85 6.19 7.30 -12.20
CA GLY A 85 4.89 7.96 -12.17
C GLY A 85 3.72 7.01 -12.39
N ALA A 86 3.96 5.72 -12.54
CA ALA A 86 2.88 4.73 -12.62
C ALA A 86 2.12 4.68 -11.28
N HIS A 87 0.89 4.19 -11.31
CA HIS A 87 0.00 4.14 -10.14
C HIS A 87 0.39 2.97 -9.24
N GLY A 88 1.45 3.15 -8.49
CA GLY A 88 1.95 2.19 -7.54
C GLY A 88 2.90 2.84 -6.56
N GLY A 89 3.31 2.07 -5.56
CA GLY A 89 4.22 2.59 -4.55
C GLY A 89 4.56 1.57 -3.50
N ASN A 90 5.41 2.00 -2.57
CA ASN A 90 5.80 1.24 -1.40
C ASN A 90 5.00 1.74 -0.20
N MET A 91 4.12 0.91 0.31
CA MET A 91 3.19 1.26 1.39
C MET A 91 3.94 1.54 2.69
N ILE A 92 3.70 2.73 3.27
CA ILE A 92 4.34 3.14 4.52
C ILE A 92 3.41 2.90 5.71
N LYS A 93 2.17 3.34 5.59
CA LYS A 93 1.17 3.10 6.63
C LYS A 93 -0.23 3.25 6.06
N VAL A 94 -1.19 2.64 6.73
CA VAL A 94 -2.61 2.72 6.38
C VAL A 94 -3.37 3.31 7.58
N VAL A 95 -4.25 4.26 7.29
CA VAL A 95 -5.17 4.82 8.29
C VAL A 95 -6.57 4.35 7.90
N ARG A 96 -7.23 3.65 8.81
CA ARG A 96 -8.59 3.16 8.58
C ARG A 96 -9.61 4.28 8.77
N ALA A 97 -10.85 4.02 8.35
CA ALA A 97 -11.93 5.00 8.46
C ALA A 97 -12.20 5.43 9.90
N ASP A 98 -11.94 4.57 10.88
CA ASP A 98 -12.11 4.89 12.30
C ASP A 98 -10.94 5.67 12.90
N GLY A 99 -9.93 5.99 12.09
CA GLY A 99 -8.75 6.73 12.52
C GLY A 99 -7.60 5.87 13.03
N THR A 100 -7.76 4.56 13.13
CA THR A 100 -6.66 3.70 13.58
C THR A 100 -5.59 3.58 12.50
N GLU A 101 -4.32 3.55 12.93
CA GLU A 101 -3.17 3.51 12.01
C GLU A 101 -2.44 2.19 12.15
N ILE A 102 -2.00 1.65 11.01
CA ILE A 102 -1.13 0.48 10.97
C ILE A 102 0.09 0.85 10.14
N GLY A 103 1.28 0.83 10.75
CA GLY A 103 2.53 1.04 10.04
C GLY A 103 2.91 -0.17 9.21
N ALA A 104 3.54 0.06 8.08
CA ALA A 104 3.93 -0.97 7.13
C ALA A 104 5.43 -0.97 6.84
N VAL A 105 6.21 -0.23 7.62
CA VAL A 105 7.67 -0.26 7.56
C VAL A 105 8.21 -0.58 8.95
N PRO A 106 9.31 -1.32 9.03
CA PRO A 106 9.95 -1.61 10.33
C PRO A 106 10.43 -0.33 10.99
N LYS A 107 10.36 -0.30 12.32
CA LYS A 107 10.90 0.81 13.10
C LYS A 107 12.39 0.64 13.31
#